data_6d8bdf7b6734e656d4d0d9930712dd69
#
_entry.id   6d8bdf7b6734e656d4d0d9930712dd69
#
_cell.length_a   1.000
_cell.length_b   1.000
_cell.length_c   1.000
_cell.angle_alpha   90.00
_cell.angle_beta   90.00
_cell.angle_gamma   90.00
#
_symmetry.space_group_name_H-M   'P 1'
#
loop_
_entity.id
_entity.type
_entity.pdbx_description
1 polymer ?
#
loop_
_entity_poly.entity_id
_entity_poly.type
_entity_poly.pdbx_seq_one_letter_code
_entity_poly.pdbx_strand_id
1 'polypeptide(L)'
;MPLEDGLLARDGWTLIDDSADFLFDDSDWPWVKKREVGEGQDWYFMAYGNDYKGALKDFTLFAGKVPLPPRYAFGYWWSRYWSYSDKEIRQLIDNFRHYQLPLDVLVVDMDWHYTEKGKGGWTGWTWNRRLFPDPVKFLRHLKDRGLKVTLNLHPAGGVAAYEEQYPAMAEWMGIDSASGATLPWTVSDK
;
A
#
# COMPACT_ATOMS: atom_id res chain seq x y z
N MET A 1 -19.06 5.97 -10.58
CA MET A 1 -19.02 5.43 -9.22
C MET A 1 -19.70 6.48 -8.32
N PRO A 2 -20.75 6.15 -7.57
CA PRO A 2 -21.32 7.10 -6.62
C PRO A 2 -20.28 7.47 -5.57
N LEU A 3 -20.26 8.72 -5.13
CA LEU A 3 -19.44 9.15 -4.01
C LEU A 3 -20.08 8.66 -2.71
N GLU A 4 -19.25 8.24 -1.78
CA GLU A 4 -19.69 7.90 -0.43
C GLU A 4 -20.00 9.20 0.35
N ASP A 5 -20.88 9.10 1.35
CA ASP A 5 -21.18 10.22 2.22
C ASP A 5 -19.92 10.59 3.02
N GLY A 6 -19.62 11.89 3.06
CA GLY A 6 -18.48 12.41 3.77
C GLY A 6 -18.82 12.90 5.17
N LEU A 7 -17.79 13.30 5.90
CA LEU A 7 -17.92 13.91 7.23
C LEU A 7 -18.71 15.24 7.21
N LEU A 8 -18.67 15.95 6.10
CA LEU A 8 -19.29 17.27 5.93
C LEU A 8 -20.45 17.18 4.93
N ALA A 9 -21.61 17.70 5.31
CA ALA A 9 -22.80 17.74 4.48
C ALA A 9 -23.29 19.19 4.27
N ARG A 10 -23.86 19.46 3.09
CA ARG A 10 -24.48 20.77 2.80
C ARG A 10 -25.72 21.05 3.69
N ASP A 11 -26.38 20.01 4.14
CA ASP A 11 -27.54 20.08 5.03
C ASP A 11 -27.17 20.51 6.47
N GLY A 12 -25.87 20.67 6.73
CA GLY A 12 -25.33 21.17 7.98
C GLY A 12 -25.23 20.14 9.10
N TRP A 13 -25.52 18.88 8.82
CA TRP A 13 -25.38 17.79 9.78
C TRP A 13 -25.01 16.49 9.08
N THR A 14 -24.41 15.57 9.81
CA THR A 14 -24.14 14.19 9.38
C THR A 14 -24.23 13.23 10.56
N LEU A 15 -24.56 11.99 10.27
CA LEU A 15 -24.56 10.90 11.23
C LEU A 15 -23.62 9.82 10.70
N ILE A 16 -22.62 9.48 11.49
CA ILE A 16 -21.65 8.43 11.17
C ILE A 16 -21.96 7.25 12.09
N ASP A 17 -22.26 6.10 11.51
CA ASP A 17 -22.42 4.83 12.23
C ASP A 17 -21.13 4.03 12.14
N ASP A 18 -20.37 3.99 13.23
CA ASP A 18 -19.11 3.27 13.40
C ASP A 18 -19.29 1.90 14.09
N SER A 19 -20.55 1.50 14.31
CA SER A 19 -20.87 0.30 15.11
C SER A 19 -20.34 -1.00 14.53
N ALA A 20 -20.17 -1.08 13.20
CA ALA A 20 -19.68 -2.27 12.49
C ALA A 20 -18.18 -2.20 12.14
N ASP A 21 -17.54 -1.08 12.38
CA ASP A 21 -16.14 -0.87 12.03
C ASP A 21 -15.18 -1.49 13.05
N PHE A 22 -13.90 -1.43 12.72
CA PHE A 22 -12.86 -2.00 13.56
C PHE A 22 -12.49 -1.07 14.71
N LEU A 23 -12.01 -1.66 15.79
CA LEU A 23 -11.36 -0.96 16.89
C LEU A 23 -9.83 -1.07 16.76
N PHE A 24 -9.11 -0.14 17.36
CA PHE A 24 -7.68 -0.35 17.63
C PHE A 24 -7.52 -1.26 18.84
N ASP A 25 -6.53 -2.15 18.81
CA ASP A 25 -6.12 -2.89 19.99
C ASP A 25 -5.24 -2.02 20.92
N ASP A 26 -4.99 -2.51 22.14
CA ASP A 26 -4.23 -1.79 23.16
C ASP A 26 -2.72 -2.14 23.12
N SER A 27 -2.20 -2.63 22.00
CA SER A 27 -0.79 -2.97 21.84
C SER A 27 0.10 -1.72 21.65
N ASP A 28 1.41 -1.85 21.89
CA ASP A 28 2.39 -0.78 21.66
C ASP A 28 2.44 -0.30 20.20
N TRP A 29 1.99 -1.13 19.28
CA TRP A 29 1.77 -0.84 17.86
C TRP A 29 0.31 -1.15 17.51
N PRO A 30 -0.62 -0.23 17.80
CA PRO A 30 -2.06 -0.49 17.65
C PRO A 30 -2.42 -0.99 16.26
N TRP A 31 -3.12 -2.11 16.21
CA TRP A 31 -3.65 -2.69 15.00
C TRP A 31 -5.17 -2.82 15.10
N VAL A 32 -5.84 -3.05 13.99
CA VAL A 32 -7.29 -3.18 13.97
C VAL A 32 -7.74 -4.55 14.49
N LYS A 33 -8.75 -4.56 15.34
CA LYS A 33 -9.48 -5.75 15.80
C LYS A 33 -10.95 -5.60 15.50
N LYS A 34 -11.63 -6.72 15.25
CA LYS A 34 -13.09 -6.72 15.08
C LYS A 34 -13.78 -6.35 16.38
N ARG A 35 -14.90 -5.64 16.28
CA ARG A 35 -15.82 -5.46 17.41
C ARG A 35 -16.49 -6.79 17.73
N GLU A 36 -16.77 -7.05 19.01
CA GLU A 36 -17.59 -8.17 19.43
C GLU A 36 -19.05 -7.94 19.01
N VAL A 37 -19.71 -8.99 18.55
CA VAL A 37 -21.11 -8.89 18.12
C VAL A 37 -21.99 -8.55 19.32
N GLY A 38 -22.68 -7.41 19.28
CA GLY A 38 -23.59 -6.97 20.33
C GLY A 38 -22.99 -5.99 21.37
N GLU A 39 -21.77 -5.50 21.16
CA GLU A 39 -21.11 -4.50 22.04
C GLU A 39 -21.75 -3.08 22.00
N GLY A 40 -22.93 -2.93 21.44
CA GLY A 40 -23.67 -1.66 21.42
C GLY A 40 -23.60 -0.95 20.08
N GLN A 41 -24.02 0.30 20.09
CA GLN A 41 -24.01 1.20 18.94
C GLN A 41 -23.00 2.31 19.19
N ASP A 42 -22.26 2.67 18.14
CA ASP A 42 -21.27 3.73 18.16
C ASP A 42 -21.59 4.73 17.04
N TRP A 43 -22.28 5.79 17.40
CA TRP A 43 -22.78 6.77 16.45
C TRP A 43 -22.25 8.16 16.78
N TYR A 44 -21.74 8.84 15.77
CA TYR A 44 -21.28 10.21 15.86
C TYR A 44 -22.25 11.13 15.13
N PHE A 45 -23.01 11.93 15.88
CA PHE A 45 -23.86 12.95 15.31
C PHE A 45 -23.14 14.31 15.30
N MET A 46 -22.96 14.86 14.12
CA MET A 46 -22.28 16.14 13.90
C MET A 46 -23.22 17.13 13.26
N ALA A 47 -23.52 18.24 13.97
CA ALA A 47 -24.44 19.28 13.51
C ALA A 47 -23.80 20.65 13.63
N TYR A 48 -23.15 21.11 12.56
CA TYR A 48 -22.36 22.34 12.53
C TYR A 48 -22.91 23.40 11.56
N GLY A 49 -24.01 23.13 10.88
CA GLY A 49 -24.50 24.01 9.82
C GLY A 49 -23.41 24.22 8.76
N ASN A 50 -23.05 25.47 8.48
CA ASN A 50 -22.01 25.81 7.52
C ASN A 50 -20.62 26.02 8.15
N ASP A 51 -20.44 25.73 9.43
CA ASP A 51 -19.12 25.81 10.08
C ASP A 51 -18.31 24.52 9.83
N TYR A 52 -17.94 24.29 8.60
CA TYR A 52 -17.16 23.10 8.17
C TYR A 52 -15.79 23.02 8.87
N LYS A 53 -15.18 24.17 9.19
CA LYS A 53 -13.88 24.18 9.89
C LYS A 53 -14.04 23.77 11.35
N GLY A 54 -15.11 24.19 12.01
CA GLY A 54 -15.45 23.76 13.36
C GLY A 54 -15.70 22.25 13.40
N ALA A 55 -16.49 21.73 12.47
CA ALA A 55 -16.75 20.30 12.35
C ALA A 55 -15.45 19.48 12.21
N LEU A 56 -14.54 19.86 11.29
CA LEU A 56 -13.26 19.19 11.11
C LEU A 56 -12.36 19.30 12.34
N LYS A 57 -12.33 20.47 13.00
CA LYS A 57 -11.55 20.67 14.23
C LYS A 57 -12.02 19.72 15.31
N ASP A 58 -13.32 19.66 15.56
CA ASP A 58 -13.87 18.85 16.64
C ASP A 58 -13.80 17.36 16.32
N PHE A 59 -13.95 16.97 15.04
CA PHE A 59 -13.68 15.61 14.60
C PHE A 59 -12.27 15.14 14.98
N THR A 60 -11.25 15.98 14.81
CA THR A 60 -9.87 15.62 15.19
C THR A 60 -9.62 15.50 16.69
N LEU A 61 -10.56 15.91 17.54
CA LEU A 61 -10.44 15.74 19.00
C LEU A 61 -10.64 14.28 19.42
N PHE A 62 -11.54 13.57 18.76
CA PHE A 62 -11.83 12.17 19.07
C PHE A 62 -11.20 11.19 18.05
N ALA A 63 -11.17 11.53 16.76
CA ALA A 63 -10.55 10.69 15.74
C ALA A 63 -9.01 10.81 15.69
N GLY A 64 -8.45 11.74 16.45
CA GLY A 64 -7.02 12.02 16.43
C GLY A 64 -6.62 13.02 15.33
N LYS A 65 -5.43 13.56 15.49
CA LYS A 65 -4.88 14.54 14.55
C LYS A 65 -4.37 13.84 13.28
N VAL A 66 -4.70 14.40 12.13
CA VAL A 66 -4.11 13.94 10.86
C VAL A 66 -2.59 14.18 10.90
N PRO A 67 -1.76 13.13 10.77
CA PRO A 67 -0.31 13.30 10.77
C PRO A 67 0.14 14.10 9.54
N LEU A 68 1.11 14.97 9.73
CA LEU A 68 1.70 15.70 8.62
C LEU A 68 2.54 14.72 7.77
N PRO A 69 2.20 14.52 6.49
CA PRO A 69 2.97 13.64 5.63
C PRO A 69 4.41 14.16 5.44
N PRO A 70 5.38 13.27 5.21
CA PRO A 70 6.75 13.68 4.95
C PRO A 70 6.84 14.48 3.64
N ARG A 71 7.75 15.45 3.58
CA ARG A 71 7.87 16.40 2.46
C ARG A 71 8.00 15.72 1.09
N TYR A 72 8.71 14.59 1.00
CA TYR A 72 8.90 13.87 -0.26
C TYR A 72 7.58 13.33 -0.85
N ALA A 73 6.54 13.13 -0.01
CA ALA A 73 5.23 12.68 -0.49
C ALA A 73 4.55 13.70 -1.42
N PHE A 74 4.90 14.98 -1.27
CA PHE A 74 4.43 16.08 -2.12
C PHE A 74 5.40 16.43 -3.24
N GLY A 75 6.51 15.68 -3.37
CA GLY A 75 7.51 15.89 -4.40
C GLY A 75 7.15 15.21 -5.72
N TYR A 76 8.14 15.09 -6.60
CA TYR A 76 7.93 14.47 -7.89
C TYR A 76 8.11 12.96 -7.82
N TRP A 77 7.07 12.24 -8.25
CA TRP A 77 7.03 10.79 -8.35
C TRP A 77 7.17 10.37 -9.80
N TRP A 78 8.21 9.57 -10.11
CA TRP A 78 8.36 8.95 -11.42
C TRP A 78 7.81 7.54 -11.37
N SER A 79 6.84 7.26 -12.25
CA SER A 79 6.35 5.92 -12.53
C SER A 79 6.16 5.76 -14.04
N ARG A 80 6.53 4.62 -14.58
CA ARG A 80 6.29 4.29 -15.99
C ARG A 80 6.11 2.79 -16.14
N TYR A 81 5.05 2.40 -16.85
CA TYR A 81 4.85 1.04 -17.32
C TYR A 81 5.92 0.68 -18.36
N TRP A 82 7.02 0.11 -17.92
CA TRP A 82 8.16 -0.24 -18.74
C TRP A 82 9.04 -1.26 -18.03
N SER A 83 9.61 -2.24 -18.79
CA SER A 83 10.52 -3.26 -18.26
C SER A 83 11.92 -2.70 -18.05
N TYR A 84 12.08 -1.83 -17.07
CA TYR A 84 13.39 -1.28 -16.71
C TYR A 84 14.30 -2.33 -16.09
N SER A 85 15.56 -2.29 -16.50
CA SER A 85 16.65 -2.91 -15.76
C SER A 85 17.25 -1.96 -14.71
N ASP A 86 18.01 -2.50 -13.75
CA ASP A 86 18.85 -1.74 -12.82
C ASP A 86 19.69 -0.67 -13.55
N LYS A 87 20.35 -1.08 -14.65
CA LYS A 87 21.20 -0.18 -15.43
C LYS A 87 20.41 0.99 -16.05
N GLU A 88 19.24 0.71 -16.61
CA GLU A 88 18.40 1.74 -17.23
C GLU A 88 17.84 2.71 -16.22
N ILE A 89 17.43 2.22 -15.02
CA ILE A 89 16.98 3.11 -13.95
C ILE A 89 18.11 4.01 -13.45
N ARG A 90 19.33 3.50 -13.31
CA ARG A 90 20.49 4.34 -12.96
C ARG A 90 20.72 5.43 -14.00
N GLN A 91 20.66 5.08 -15.28
CA GLN A 91 20.78 6.06 -16.36
C GLN A 91 19.64 7.09 -16.34
N LEU A 92 18.40 6.65 -16.06
CA LEU A 92 17.25 7.54 -15.92
C LEU A 92 17.48 8.58 -14.82
N ILE A 93 17.94 8.15 -13.65
CA ILE A 93 18.23 9.02 -12.52
C ILE A 93 19.36 10.01 -12.85
N ASP A 94 20.39 9.53 -13.55
CA ASP A 94 21.50 10.40 -14.00
C ASP A 94 20.99 11.45 -15.00
N ASN A 95 20.04 11.12 -15.87
CA ASN A 95 19.39 12.07 -16.76
C ASN A 95 18.59 13.12 -15.99
N PHE A 96 17.79 12.73 -14.98
CA PHE A 96 17.07 13.68 -14.11
C PHE A 96 18.04 14.70 -13.49
N ARG A 97 19.20 14.22 -13.00
CA ARG A 97 20.22 15.10 -12.41
C ARG A 97 20.89 15.99 -13.46
N HIS A 98 21.24 15.43 -14.62
CA HIS A 98 21.86 16.18 -15.70
C HIS A 98 20.99 17.35 -16.17
N TYR A 99 19.68 17.12 -16.32
CA TYR A 99 18.72 18.16 -16.70
C TYR A 99 18.18 18.98 -15.52
N GLN A 100 18.72 18.79 -14.32
CA GLN A 100 18.32 19.48 -13.10
C GLN A 100 16.80 19.35 -12.80
N LEU A 101 16.20 18.22 -13.16
CA LEU A 101 14.82 17.92 -12.85
C LEU A 101 14.72 17.32 -11.44
N PRO A 102 13.75 17.77 -10.63
CA PRO A 102 13.54 17.18 -9.32
C PRO A 102 13.01 15.75 -9.45
N LEU A 103 13.45 14.88 -8.54
CA LEU A 103 12.92 13.52 -8.38
C LEU A 103 13.00 13.13 -6.91
N ASP A 104 11.87 12.88 -6.30
CA ASP A 104 11.77 12.52 -4.88
C ASP A 104 11.48 11.03 -4.68
N VAL A 105 10.57 10.48 -5.50
CA VAL A 105 10.13 9.11 -5.38
C VAL A 105 10.23 8.39 -6.73
N LEU A 106 10.89 7.25 -6.72
CA LEU A 106 10.92 6.33 -7.85
C LEU A 106 9.95 5.18 -7.59
N VAL A 107 8.97 5.01 -8.47
CA VAL A 107 8.14 3.81 -8.52
C VAL A 107 8.78 2.84 -9.52
N VAL A 108 9.26 1.70 -9.04
CA VAL A 108 9.67 0.60 -9.92
C VAL A 108 8.41 -0.18 -10.26
N ASP A 109 7.91 0.08 -11.46
CA ASP A 109 6.64 -0.46 -11.94
C ASP A 109 6.78 -1.93 -12.34
N MET A 110 6.32 -2.29 -13.51
CA MET A 110 6.32 -3.67 -14.01
C MET A 110 7.69 -4.30 -14.07
N ASP A 111 7.70 -5.63 -14.12
CA ASP A 111 8.86 -6.49 -14.39
C ASP A 111 9.99 -6.41 -13.37
N TRP A 112 9.85 -5.63 -12.28
CA TRP A 112 10.76 -5.76 -11.14
C TRP A 112 10.68 -7.17 -10.54
N HIS A 113 9.51 -7.81 -10.63
CA HIS A 113 9.24 -9.21 -10.34
C HIS A 113 9.08 -10.01 -11.63
N TYR A 114 9.01 -11.32 -11.53
CA TYR A 114 8.75 -12.17 -12.69
C TYR A 114 7.32 -12.02 -13.18
N THR A 115 7.15 -11.63 -14.46
CA THR A 115 5.85 -11.45 -15.14
C THR A 115 5.69 -12.37 -16.34
N GLU A 116 6.66 -13.24 -16.63
CA GLU A 116 6.69 -14.05 -17.85
C GLU A 116 5.68 -15.20 -17.84
N LYS A 117 5.14 -15.47 -19.03
CA LYS A 117 4.31 -16.67 -19.26
C LYS A 117 5.05 -17.93 -18.80
N GLY A 118 4.39 -18.73 -17.98
CA GLY A 118 4.96 -19.97 -17.43
C GLY A 118 5.57 -19.81 -16.04
N LYS A 119 5.79 -18.58 -15.56
CA LYS A 119 6.19 -18.30 -14.18
C LYS A 119 5.10 -17.55 -13.38
N GLY A 120 3.83 -17.68 -13.80
CA GLY A 120 2.69 -17.27 -13.02
C GLY A 120 2.28 -15.79 -13.08
N GLY A 121 2.95 -14.97 -13.85
CA GLY A 121 2.50 -13.62 -14.19
C GLY A 121 2.43 -12.66 -13.00
N TRP A 122 1.26 -12.35 -12.52
CA TRP A 122 0.98 -11.24 -11.60
C TRP A 122 0.99 -11.59 -10.11
N THR A 123 1.79 -12.57 -9.68
CA THR A 123 1.93 -12.85 -8.23
C THR A 123 2.90 -11.89 -7.53
N GLY A 124 3.97 -11.45 -8.22
CA GLY A 124 4.70 -10.23 -7.89
C GLY A 124 5.47 -10.18 -6.57
N TRP A 125 6.04 -11.28 -6.09
CA TRP A 125 6.74 -11.32 -4.80
C TRP A 125 8.25 -11.52 -4.90
N THR A 126 8.76 -11.95 -6.06
CA THR A 126 10.16 -12.31 -6.25
C THR A 126 10.83 -11.40 -7.27
N TRP A 127 11.97 -10.81 -6.90
CA TRP A 127 12.76 -9.98 -7.80
C TRP A 127 13.16 -10.70 -9.08
N ASN A 128 12.94 -10.07 -10.22
CA ASN A 128 13.45 -10.52 -11.49
C ASN A 128 14.97 -10.30 -11.57
N ARG A 129 15.72 -11.34 -11.23
CA ARG A 129 17.20 -11.28 -11.15
C ARG A 129 17.89 -11.04 -12.50
N ARG A 130 17.18 -11.16 -13.61
CA ARG A 130 17.74 -10.80 -14.93
C ARG A 130 17.78 -9.29 -15.12
N LEU A 131 16.76 -8.58 -14.65
CA LEU A 131 16.69 -7.12 -14.73
C LEU A 131 17.37 -6.47 -13.53
N PHE A 132 17.26 -7.08 -12.36
CA PHE A 132 17.83 -6.63 -11.07
C PHE A 132 18.68 -7.73 -10.45
N PRO A 133 19.94 -7.93 -10.92
CA PRO A 133 20.80 -9.00 -10.42
C PRO A 133 21.09 -8.91 -8.92
N ASP A 134 21.22 -7.70 -8.39
CA ASP A 134 21.46 -7.41 -6.98
C ASP A 134 20.51 -6.29 -6.48
N PRO A 135 19.26 -6.63 -6.09
CA PRO A 135 18.30 -5.64 -5.63
C PRO A 135 18.76 -4.87 -4.40
N VAL A 136 19.51 -5.49 -3.49
CA VAL A 136 20.01 -4.83 -2.28
C VAL A 136 20.97 -3.70 -2.65
N LYS A 137 21.90 -3.97 -3.54
CA LYS A 137 22.86 -2.98 -4.05
C LYS A 137 22.15 -1.89 -4.86
N PHE A 138 21.14 -2.27 -5.65
CA PHE A 138 20.30 -1.35 -6.41
C PHE A 138 19.56 -0.39 -5.46
N LEU A 139 18.82 -0.89 -4.49
CA LEU A 139 18.06 -0.07 -3.54
C LEU A 139 18.97 0.82 -2.69
N ARG A 140 20.14 0.32 -2.27
CA ARG A 140 21.15 1.12 -1.56
C ARG A 140 21.62 2.29 -2.41
N HIS A 141 21.94 2.06 -3.68
CA HIS A 141 22.34 3.11 -4.62
C HIS A 141 21.28 4.22 -4.75
N LEU A 142 19.98 3.86 -4.80
CA LEU A 142 18.90 4.83 -4.87
C LEU A 142 18.77 5.63 -3.58
N LYS A 143 18.87 4.93 -2.44
CA LYS A 143 18.86 5.56 -1.11
C LYS A 143 20.02 6.55 -0.92
N ASP A 144 21.24 6.20 -1.36
CA ASP A 144 22.42 7.05 -1.27
C ASP A 144 22.28 8.33 -2.12
N ARG A 145 21.39 8.30 -3.11
CA ARG A 145 21.01 9.47 -3.92
C ARG A 145 19.85 10.27 -3.36
N GLY A 146 19.36 9.92 -2.17
CA GLY A 146 18.27 10.60 -1.49
C GLY A 146 16.86 10.22 -1.97
N LEU A 147 16.73 9.26 -2.88
CA LEU A 147 15.44 8.85 -3.43
C LEU A 147 14.68 7.94 -2.46
N LYS A 148 13.37 8.12 -2.41
CA LYS A 148 12.44 7.12 -1.89
C LYS A 148 12.04 6.18 -3.03
N VAL A 149 11.84 4.91 -2.67
CA VAL A 149 11.53 3.87 -3.66
C VAL A 149 10.30 3.11 -3.20
N THR A 150 9.41 2.86 -4.12
CA THR A 150 8.29 1.93 -3.94
C THR A 150 8.19 0.99 -5.14
N LEU A 151 7.58 -0.15 -4.93
CA LEU A 151 7.37 -1.16 -5.96
C LEU A 151 5.89 -1.24 -6.29
N ASN A 152 5.56 -1.36 -7.57
CA ASN A 152 4.19 -1.65 -7.97
C ASN A 152 3.92 -3.14 -7.74
N LEU A 153 2.94 -3.45 -6.91
CA LEU A 153 2.61 -4.81 -6.50
C LEU A 153 1.22 -5.21 -7.00
N HIS A 154 1.12 -6.42 -7.55
CA HIS A 154 -0.13 -6.97 -8.08
C HIS A 154 -0.46 -8.31 -7.41
N PRO A 155 -0.93 -8.32 -6.18
CA PRO A 155 -1.12 -9.55 -5.42
C PRO A 155 -2.35 -10.37 -5.83
N ALA A 156 -3.16 -9.89 -6.78
CA ALA A 156 -4.42 -10.51 -7.17
C ALA A 156 -4.28 -11.98 -7.61
N GLY A 157 -3.13 -12.37 -8.15
CA GLY A 157 -2.81 -13.75 -8.51
C GLY A 157 -2.41 -14.66 -7.35
N GLY A 158 -2.35 -14.13 -6.13
CA GLY A 158 -1.89 -14.86 -4.94
C GLY A 158 -0.37 -15.05 -4.90
N VAL A 159 0.11 -16.18 -4.37
CA VAL A 159 1.54 -16.52 -4.31
C VAL A 159 1.78 -17.83 -5.04
N ALA A 160 2.48 -17.76 -6.16
CA ALA A 160 2.77 -18.93 -7.00
C ALA A 160 3.95 -19.76 -6.45
N ALA A 161 3.99 -21.04 -6.78
CA ALA A 161 4.99 -21.98 -6.26
C ALA A 161 6.45 -21.62 -6.60
N TYR A 162 6.68 -20.79 -7.62
CA TYR A 162 8.05 -20.34 -7.98
C TYR A 162 8.53 -19.13 -7.16
N GLU A 163 7.66 -18.51 -6.37
CA GLU A 163 8.04 -17.35 -5.55
C GLU A 163 8.98 -17.76 -4.42
N GLU A 164 10.00 -16.94 -4.13
CA GLU A 164 10.98 -17.23 -3.07
C GLU A 164 10.31 -17.38 -1.70
N GLN A 165 9.20 -16.70 -1.46
CA GLN A 165 8.47 -16.73 -0.19
C GLN A 165 7.40 -17.84 -0.12
N TYR A 166 7.17 -18.56 -1.21
CA TYR A 166 6.10 -19.56 -1.29
C TYR A 166 6.16 -20.64 -0.18
N PRO A 167 7.30 -21.27 0.13
CA PRO A 167 7.33 -22.31 1.17
C PRO A 167 6.90 -21.78 2.53
N ALA A 168 7.41 -20.61 2.93
CA ALA A 168 7.08 -19.99 4.22
C ALA A 168 5.61 -19.57 4.30
N MET A 169 5.06 -19.03 3.19
CA MET A 169 3.64 -18.65 3.12
C MET A 169 2.73 -19.88 3.17
N ALA A 170 3.07 -20.95 2.45
CA ALA A 170 2.31 -22.20 2.47
C ALA A 170 2.27 -22.81 3.86
N GLU A 171 3.41 -22.87 4.55
CA GLU A 171 3.52 -23.33 5.94
C GLU A 171 2.62 -22.51 6.88
N TRP A 172 2.70 -21.18 6.79
CA TRP A 172 1.88 -20.28 7.60
C TRP A 172 0.37 -20.45 7.35
N MET A 173 -0.04 -20.74 6.10
CA MET A 173 -1.43 -21.01 5.72
C MET A 173 -1.89 -22.45 5.99
N GLY A 174 -1.01 -23.34 6.49
CA GLY A 174 -1.31 -24.75 6.68
C GLY A 174 -1.51 -25.53 5.38
N ILE A 175 -0.92 -25.07 4.27
CA ILE A 175 -0.99 -25.70 2.95
C ILE A 175 0.30 -26.47 2.68
N ASP A 176 0.19 -27.69 2.17
CA ASP A 176 1.35 -28.47 1.75
C ASP A 176 2.04 -27.81 0.58
N SER A 177 3.26 -27.30 0.79
CA SER A 177 4.07 -26.66 -0.24
C SER A 177 4.44 -27.60 -1.39
N ALA A 178 4.48 -28.92 -1.16
CA ALA A 178 4.75 -29.91 -2.20
C ALA A 178 3.64 -30.01 -3.23
N SER A 179 2.45 -29.52 -2.92
CA SER A 179 1.31 -29.48 -3.87
C SER A 179 1.59 -28.58 -5.07
N GLY A 180 2.46 -27.56 -4.94
CA GLY A 180 2.72 -26.56 -5.96
C GLY A 180 1.52 -25.68 -6.33
N ALA A 181 0.44 -25.76 -5.55
CA ALA A 181 -0.76 -24.96 -5.79
C ALA A 181 -0.51 -23.48 -5.49
N THR A 182 -0.98 -22.58 -6.35
CA THR A 182 -0.92 -21.14 -6.08
C THR A 182 -1.74 -20.82 -4.84
N LEU A 183 -1.12 -20.13 -3.86
CA LEU A 183 -1.81 -19.69 -2.66
C LEU A 183 -2.76 -18.55 -3.00
N PRO A 184 -4.02 -18.58 -2.53
CA PRO A 184 -4.99 -17.54 -2.84
C PRO A 184 -4.63 -16.22 -2.13
N TRP A 185 -4.99 -15.10 -2.75
CA TRP A 185 -4.86 -13.77 -2.12
C TRP A 185 -5.87 -13.58 -0.98
N THR A 186 -7.07 -14.11 -1.17
CA THR A 186 -8.13 -14.05 -0.17
C THR A 186 -8.39 -15.43 0.40
N VAL A 187 -8.35 -15.55 1.71
CA VAL A 187 -8.93 -16.72 2.40
C VAL A 187 -10.44 -16.49 2.39
N SER A 188 -11.18 -17.25 1.57
CA SER A 188 -12.62 -17.25 1.70
C SER A 188 -12.97 -17.86 3.05
N ASP A 189 -13.64 -17.10 3.90
CA ASP A 189 -14.31 -17.65 5.06
C ASP A 189 -15.27 -18.75 4.57
N LYS A 190 -14.94 -20.00 4.84
CA LYS A 190 -15.84 -21.14 4.65
C LYS A 190 -16.65 -21.32 5.89
#